data_e1d9c524904fa8de7cef0597211ec3ea
#
_entry.id   e1d9c524904fa8de7cef0597211ec3ea
#
_cell.length_a   1.000
_cell.length_b   1.000
_cell.length_c   1.000
_cell.angle_alpha   90.00
_cell.angle_beta   90.00
_cell.angle_gamma   90.00
#
_symmetry.space_group_name_H-M   'P 1'
#
loop_
_entity.id
_entity.type
_entity.pdbx_description
1 polymer ?
#
loop_
_entity_poly.entity_id
_entity_poly.type
_entity_poly.pdbx_seq_one_letter_code
_entity_poly.pdbx_strand_id
1 'polypeptide(L)'
;MHFLVINRTRPELTAAQYEELGTLAQAFYSAPPTGIRLHSDWAAADGSGTYAILEAESRELLEEVQAPFRPFVAMENIEVRPLSGWGR
;
A
#
# COMPACT_ATOMS: atom_id res chain seq x y z
N MET A 1 -1.08 -12.73 -7.60
CA MET A 1 -2.36 -12.01 -7.37
C MET A 1 -2.09 -10.52 -7.39
N HIS A 2 -2.94 -9.78 -8.06
CA HIS A 2 -2.82 -8.33 -8.13
C HIS A 2 -3.83 -7.68 -7.18
N PHE A 3 -3.41 -6.59 -6.54
CA PHE A 3 -4.28 -5.85 -5.62
C PHE A 3 -4.19 -4.36 -5.87
N LEU A 4 -5.35 -3.71 -5.84
CA LEU A 4 -5.42 -2.27 -5.66
C LEU A 4 -5.46 -2.02 -4.16
N VAL A 5 -4.47 -1.32 -3.65
CA VAL A 5 -4.39 -0.97 -2.23
C VAL A 5 -4.72 0.50 -2.07
N ILE A 6 -5.72 0.78 -1.26
CA ILE A 6 -6.15 2.14 -0.95
C ILE A 6 -5.71 2.44 0.48
N ASN A 7 -4.89 3.47 0.63
CA ASN A 7 -4.32 3.86 1.92
C ASN A 7 -4.82 5.24 2.31
N ARG A 8 -5.32 5.36 3.54
CA ARG A 8 -5.65 6.66 4.13
C ARG A 8 -4.98 6.75 5.49
N THR A 9 -4.13 7.77 5.64
CA THR A 9 -3.49 8.02 6.92
C THR A 9 -4.56 8.32 7.97
N ARG A 10 -4.47 7.68 9.12
CA ARG A 10 -5.42 7.90 10.21
C ARG A 10 -5.29 9.33 10.71
N PRO A 11 -6.40 9.99 11.08
CA PRO A 11 -6.33 11.32 11.68
C PRO A 11 -5.70 11.24 13.07
N GLU A 12 -5.21 12.38 13.56
CA GLU A 12 -4.76 12.53 14.94
C GLU A 12 -3.50 11.74 15.31
N LEU A 13 -2.65 11.42 14.31
CA LEU A 13 -1.35 10.83 14.61
C LEU A 13 -0.46 11.89 15.29
N THR A 14 0.33 11.46 16.27
CA THR A 14 1.35 12.31 16.87
C THR A 14 2.52 12.51 15.89
N ALA A 15 3.36 13.50 16.15
CA ALA A 15 4.56 13.73 15.35
C ALA A 15 5.47 12.50 15.34
N ALA A 16 5.59 11.82 16.47
CA ALA A 16 6.39 10.60 16.59
C ALA A 16 5.82 9.48 15.73
N GLN A 17 4.49 9.36 15.67
CA GLN A 17 3.82 8.36 14.84
C GLN A 17 3.99 8.64 13.35
N TYR A 18 3.93 9.91 12.92
CA TYR A 18 4.22 10.28 11.54
C TYR A 18 5.65 9.92 11.16
N GLU A 19 6.59 10.15 12.05
CA GLU A 19 7.99 9.82 11.81
C GLU A 19 8.18 8.29 11.69
N GLU A 20 7.54 7.52 12.56
CA GLU A 20 7.57 6.07 12.51
C GLU A 20 6.97 5.54 11.22
N LEU A 21 5.83 6.09 10.80
CA LEU A 21 5.19 5.73 9.54
C LEU A 21 6.11 6.02 8.36
N GLY A 22 6.77 7.18 8.36
CA GLY A 22 7.73 7.53 7.32
C GLY A 22 8.88 6.54 7.22
N THR A 23 9.41 6.09 8.35
CA THR A 23 10.47 5.10 8.41
C THR A 23 10.02 3.76 7.84
N LEU A 24 8.82 3.31 8.21
CA LEU A 24 8.24 2.07 7.69
C LEU A 24 8.03 2.15 6.18
N ALA A 25 7.49 3.26 5.70
CA ALA A 25 7.24 3.46 4.27
C ALA A 25 8.54 3.48 3.47
N GLN A 26 9.55 4.17 3.97
CA GLN A 26 10.85 4.24 3.30
C GLN A 26 11.49 2.86 3.21
N ALA A 27 11.44 2.07 4.28
CA ALA A 27 11.96 0.71 4.28
C ALA A 27 11.25 -0.16 3.25
N PHE A 28 9.93 -0.06 3.16
CA PHE A 28 9.14 -0.82 2.20
C PHE A 28 9.51 -0.49 0.76
N TYR A 29 9.60 0.81 0.43
CA TYR A 29 9.91 1.24 -0.94
C TYR A 29 11.36 0.97 -1.33
N SER A 30 12.29 1.03 -0.37
CA SER A 30 13.72 0.78 -0.63
C SER A 30 14.00 -0.70 -0.87
N ALA A 31 13.30 -1.57 -0.15
CA ALA A 31 13.50 -3.01 -0.23
C ALA A 31 12.18 -3.73 0.00
N PRO A 32 11.32 -3.82 -1.04
CA PRO A 32 10.04 -4.50 -0.89
C PRO A 32 10.22 -5.92 -0.36
N PRO A 33 9.33 -6.39 0.53
CA PRO A 33 9.42 -7.74 1.05
C PRO A 33 9.37 -8.80 -0.06
N THR A 34 10.01 -9.92 0.17
CA THR A 34 9.96 -11.06 -0.75
C THR A 34 8.50 -11.47 -1.00
N GLY A 35 8.15 -11.67 -2.26
CA GLY A 35 6.78 -12.04 -2.65
C GLY A 35 5.86 -10.86 -2.89
N ILE A 36 6.35 -9.63 -2.71
CA ILE A 36 5.61 -8.40 -3.00
C ILE A 36 6.31 -7.67 -4.13
N ARG A 37 5.54 -7.25 -5.13
CA ARG A 37 6.05 -6.47 -6.25
C ARG A 37 5.15 -5.25 -6.48
N LEU A 38 5.73 -4.07 -6.37
CA LEU A 38 5.00 -2.83 -6.61
C LEU A 38 5.01 -2.54 -8.11
N HIS A 39 3.82 -2.36 -8.69
CA HIS A 39 3.67 -2.02 -10.11
C HIS A 39 3.55 -0.51 -10.32
N SER A 40 2.75 0.15 -9.49
CA SER A 40 2.59 1.60 -9.56
C SER A 40 2.04 2.12 -8.23
N ASP A 41 2.31 3.38 -7.94
CA ASP A 41 1.76 4.06 -6.78
C ASP A 41 1.39 5.49 -7.15
N TRP A 42 0.32 5.99 -6.56
CA TRP A 42 -0.27 7.29 -6.87
C TRP A 42 -0.73 7.95 -5.59
N ALA A 43 -0.52 9.24 -5.50
CA ALA A 43 -1.09 10.05 -4.43
C ALA A 43 -2.31 10.79 -4.95
N ALA A 44 -3.36 10.84 -4.15
CA ALA A 44 -4.50 11.68 -4.48
C ALA A 44 -4.05 13.14 -4.51
N ALA A 45 -4.49 13.88 -5.54
CA ALA A 45 -4.07 15.28 -5.72
C ALA A 45 -4.49 16.17 -4.55
N ASP A 46 -5.56 15.80 -3.86
CA ASP A 46 -6.07 16.54 -2.70
C ASP A 46 -5.41 16.11 -1.38
N GLY A 47 -4.47 15.17 -1.41
CA GLY A 47 -3.78 14.69 -0.22
C GLY A 47 -4.59 13.72 0.63
N SER A 48 -5.73 13.23 0.15
CA SER A 48 -6.63 12.39 0.95
C SER A 48 -6.11 10.97 1.15
N GLY A 49 -5.16 10.52 0.36
CA GLY A 49 -4.62 9.17 0.49
C GLY A 49 -3.74 8.78 -0.66
N THR A 50 -3.34 7.52 -0.67
CA THR A 50 -2.52 6.97 -1.74
C THR A 50 -3.15 5.69 -2.28
N TYR A 51 -2.77 5.36 -3.51
CA TYR A 51 -3.27 4.20 -4.23
C TYR A 51 -2.08 3.46 -4.83
N ALA A 52 -2.08 2.14 -4.70
CA ALA A 52 -1.01 1.35 -5.28
C ALA A 52 -1.59 0.13 -5.99
N ILE A 53 -0.98 -0.25 -7.09
CA ILE A 53 -1.21 -1.55 -7.71
C ILE A 53 0.02 -2.38 -7.39
N LEU A 54 -0.19 -3.51 -6.74
CA LEU A 54 0.91 -4.41 -6.42
C LEU A 54 0.53 -5.86 -6.67
N GLU A 55 1.54 -6.68 -6.72
CA GLU A 55 1.40 -8.12 -6.86
C GLU A 55 1.90 -8.77 -5.60
N ALA A 56 1.14 -9.73 -5.09
CA ALA A 56 1.52 -10.50 -3.91
C ALA A 56 1.30 -11.99 -4.21
N GLU A 57 2.11 -12.84 -3.61
CA GLU A 57 1.97 -14.29 -3.77
C GLU A 57 0.66 -14.80 -3.20
N SER A 58 0.15 -14.15 -2.14
CA SER A 58 -1.11 -14.50 -1.51
C SER A 58 -1.69 -13.29 -0.79
N ARG A 59 -3.00 -13.33 -0.51
CA ARG A 59 -3.65 -12.31 0.30
C ARG A 59 -3.08 -12.30 1.72
N GLU A 60 -2.79 -13.46 2.27
CA GLU A 60 -2.25 -13.60 3.62
C GLU A 60 -0.89 -12.93 3.74
N LEU A 61 -0.03 -13.08 2.74
CA LEU A 61 1.26 -12.40 2.71
C LEU A 61 1.08 -10.89 2.67
N LEU A 62 0.15 -10.40 1.84
CA LEU A 62 -0.13 -8.97 1.75
C LEU A 62 -0.57 -8.41 3.11
N GLU A 63 -1.51 -9.09 3.76
CA GLU A 63 -2.01 -8.67 5.06
C GLU A 63 -0.91 -8.68 6.12
N GLU A 64 -0.04 -9.68 6.09
CA GLU A 64 1.11 -9.76 6.99
C GLU A 64 2.07 -8.60 6.80
N VAL A 65 2.37 -8.27 5.55
CA VAL A 65 3.26 -7.14 5.21
C VAL A 65 2.64 -5.81 5.63
N GLN A 66 1.32 -5.69 5.55
CA GLN A 66 0.60 -4.47 5.91
C GLN A 66 0.41 -4.29 7.41
N ALA A 67 0.54 -5.36 8.19
CA ALA A 67 0.25 -5.31 9.63
C ALA A 67 0.98 -4.18 10.37
N PRO A 68 2.29 -3.92 10.14
CA PRO A 68 2.99 -2.83 10.82
C PRO A 68 2.45 -1.43 10.48
N PHE A 69 1.79 -1.27 9.32
CA PHE A 69 1.25 0.02 8.89
C PHE A 69 -0.13 0.31 9.44
N ARG A 70 -0.90 -0.71 9.81
CA ARG A 70 -2.31 -0.56 10.17
C ARG A 70 -2.58 0.35 11.36
N PRO A 71 -1.70 0.47 12.36
CA PRO A 71 -1.90 1.45 13.43
C PRO A 71 -1.91 2.90 12.92
N PHE A 72 -1.28 3.16 11.78
CA PHE A 72 -1.11 4.51 11.23
C PHE A 72 -1.99 4.77 10.01
N VAL A 73 -2.37 3.71 9.28
CA VAL A 73 -3.01 3.81 7.97
C VAL A 73 -4.19 2.87 7.89
N ALA A 74 -5.33 3.40 7.49
CA ALA A 74 -6.46 2.56 7.10
C ALA A 74 -6.19 2.05 5.69
N MET A 75 -6.20 0.72 5.53
CA MET A 75 -5.84 0.07 4.27
C MET A 75 -6.98 -0.80 3.79
N GLU A 76 -7.30 -0.66 2.51
CA GLU A 76 -8.28 -1.49 1.83
C GLU A 76 -7.61 -2.18 0.66
N ASN A 77 -7.82 -3.48 0.53
CA ASN A 77 -7.24 -4.31 -0.53
C ASN A 77 -8.34 -4.84 -1.42
N ILE A 78 -8.28 -4.49 -2.69
CA ILE A 78 -9.22 -4.98 -3.69
C ILE A 78 -8.44 -5.84 -4.66
N GLU A 79 -8.77 -7.11 -4.76
CA GLU A 79 -8.14 -7.97 -5.74
C GLU A 79 -8.59 -7.53 -7.13
N VAL A 80 -7.63 -7.33 -8.03
CA VAL A 80 -7.88 -6.84 -9.38
C VAL A 80 -7.20 -7.74 -10.39
N ARG A 81 -7.64 -7.63 -11.64
CA ARG A 81 -7.04 -8.35 -12.76
C ARG A 81 -6.84 -7.39 -13.91
N PRO A 82 -5.78 -7.56 -14.70
CA PRO A 82 -5.63 -6.76 -15.91
C PRO A 82 -6.83 -6.98 -16.84
N LEU A 83 -7.33 -5.89 -17.40
CA LEU A 83 -8.37 -5.98 -18.43
C LEU A 83 -7.72 -6.36 -19.75
N SER A 84 -7.99 -7.56 -20.22
CA SER A 84 -7.47 -8.03 -21.50
C SER A 84 -8.12 -7.25 -22.64
N GLY A 85 -7.28 -6.73 -23.55
CA GLY A 85 -7.74 -6.07 -24.74
C GLY A 85 -8.15 -4.62 -24.60
N TRP A 86 -8.19 -4.08 -23.39
CA TRP A 86 -8.52 -2.67 -23.17
C TRP A 86 -7.27 -1.81 -23.21
N GLY A 87 -7.31 -0.73 -24.01
CA GLY A 87 -6.20 0.23 -24.08
C GLY A 87 -4.94 -0.32 -24.73
N ARG A 88 -5.09 -1.33 -25.49
CA ARG A 88 -3.96 -2.03 -26.14
C ARG A 88 -3.71 -1.54 -27.54
#